data_f1e3cb07310bc22e93e59ab32418e491
#
_entry.id   f1e3cb07310bc22e93e59ab32418e491
#
_cell.length_a   1.000
_cell.length_b   1.000
_cell.length_c   1.000
_cell.angle_alpha   90.00
_cell.angle_beta   90.00
_cell.angle_gamma   90.00
#
_symmetry.space_group_name_H-M   'P 1'
#
loop_
_entity.id
_entity.type
_entity.pdbx_description
1 polymer ?
#
loop_
_entity_poly.entity_id
_entity_poly.type
_entity_poly.pdbx_seq_one_letter_code
_entity_poly.pdbx_strand_id
1 'polypeptide(L)' 'MDIRKRLGRNLRRLRQAKDLSQEAYAHEAGVHRTYVSDLERGARNPTIIVVEKLAGALGVSASSLLE' A
#
# COMPACT_ATOMS: atom_id res chain seq x y z
N MET A 1 9.12 15.37 2.09
CA MET A 1 9.08 13.91 2.19
C MET A 1 8.98 13.29 0.80
N ASP A 2 9.76 12.25 0.56
CA ASP A 2 9.70 11.50 -0.69
C ASP A 2 8.30 10.85 -0.83
N ILE A 3 7.71 10.93 -2.02
CA ILE A 3 6.37 10.40 -2.25
C ILE A 3 6.28 8.88 -2.01
N ARG A 4 7.39 8.16 -2.22
CA ARG A 4 7.40 6.72 -1.94
C ARG A 4 7.23 6.44 -0.45
N LYS A 5 7.84 7.28 0.39
CA LYS A 5 7.69 7.15 1.85
C LYS A 5 6.30 7.57 2.30
N ARG A 6 5.75 8.61 1.66
CA ARG A 6 4.39 9.06 1.96
C ARG A 6 3.38 7.99 1.59
N LEU A 7 3.55 7.37 0.42
CA LEU A 7 2.72 6.23 0.01
C LEU A 7 2.82 5.10 1.02
N GLY A 8 4.03 4.74 1.42
CA GLY A 8 4.24 3.64 2.36
C GLY A 8 3.59 3.89 3.71
N ARG A 9 3.70 5.13 4.21
CA ARG A 9 3.09 5.51 5.47
C ARG A 9 1.56 5.44 5.40
N ASN A 10 0.98 5.96 4.31
CA ASN A 10 -0.47 5.92 4.13
C ASN A 10 -0.97 4.49 3.97
N LEU A 11 -0.23 3.68 3.21
CA LEU A 11 -0.57 2.28 3.01
C LEU A 11 -0.62 1.53 4.34
N ARG A 12 0.41 1.70 5.17
CA ARG A 12 0.48 1.04 6.47
C ARG A 12 -0.66 1.49 7.38
N ARG A 13 -0.92 2.80 7.44
CA ARG A 13 -1.99 3.33 8.27
C ARG A 13 -3.35 2.78 7.87
N LEU A 14 -3.65 2.76 6.57
CA LEU A 14 -4.94 2.27 6.09
C LEU A 14 -5.07 0.76 6.24
N ARG A 15 -3.97 0.03 6.06
CA ARG A 15 -3.93 -1.41 6.27
C ARG A 15 -4.24 -1.74 7.74
N GLN A 16 -3.57 -1.05 8.65
CA GLN A 16 -3.76 -1.28 10.09
C GLN A 16 -5.16 -0.88 10.54
N ALA A 17 -5.73 0.16 9.94
CA ALA A 17 -7.09 0.56 10.24
C ALA A 17 -8.12 -0.51 9.88
N LYS A 18 -7.78 -1.41 8.97
CA LYS A 18 -8.63 -2.54 8.59
C LYS A 18 -8.24 -3.84 9.31
N ASP A 19 -7.35 -3.74 10.27
CA ASP A 19 -6.86 -4.90 11.03
C ASP A 19 -6.26 -5.99 10.15
N LEU A 20 -5.63 -5.60 9.05
CA LEU A 20 -5.00 -6.54 8.13
C LEU A 20 -3.50 -6.63 8.43
N SER A 21 -2.98 -7.86 8.52
CA SER A 21 -1.55 -8.08 8.53
C SER A 21 -0.98 -7.77 7.13
N GLN A 22 0.34 -7.61 7.04
CA GLN A 22 0.97 -7.45 5.73
C GLN A 22 0.67 -8.64 4.83
N GLU A 23 0.68 -9.85 5.37
CA GLU A 23 0.41 -11.07 4.62
C GLU A 23 -1.03 -11.12 4.12
N ALA A 24 -2.00 -10.83 4.99
CA ALA A 24 -3.40 -10.82 4.62
C ALA A 24 -3.69 -9.77 3.56
N TYR A 25 -3.13 -8.58 3.72
CA TYR A 25 -3.30 -7.50 2.75
C TYR A 25 -2.66 -7.87 1.41
N ALA A 26 -1.47 -8.45 1.43
CA ALA A 26 -0.78 -8.88 0.22
C ALA A 26 -1.63 -9.88 -0.56
N HIS A 27 -2.24 -10.82 0.16
CA HIS A 27 -3.11 -11.81 -0.45
C HIS A 27 -4.31 -11.12 -1.15
N GLU A 28 -4.96 -10.19 -0.46
CA GLU A 28 -6.09 -9.47 -1.04
C GLU A 28 -5.71 -8.61 -2.24
N ALA A 29 -4.55 -7.98 -2.18
CA ALA A 29 -4.06 -7.13 -3.27
C ALA A 29 -3.43 -7.93 -4.41
N GLY A 30 -3.23 -9.24 -4.24
CA GLY A 30 -2.64 -10.08 -5.26
C GLY A 30 -1.14 -9.80 -5.47
N VAL A 31 -0.44 -9.48 -4.40
CA VAL A 31 1.01 -9.22 -4.43
C VAL A 31 1.70 -10.03 -3.34
N HIS A 32 3.03 -10.07 -3.37
CA HIS A 32 3.79 -10.75 -2.33
C HIS A 32 3.88 -9.91 -1.06
N ARG A 33 3.93 -10.59 0.09
CA ARG A 33 4.10 -9.92 1.38
C ARG A 33 5.37 -9.06 1.40
N THR A 34 6.45 -9.56 0.82
CA THR A 34 7.72 -8.82 0.74
C THR A 34 7.54 -7.49 0.01
N TYR A 35 6.70 -7.49 -1.04
CA TYR A 35 6.42 -6.27 -1.78
C TYR A 35 5.67 -5.25 -0.91
N VAL A 36 4.68 -5.72 -0.13
CA VAL A 36 3.97 -4.85 0.81
C VAL A 36 4.94 -4.26 1.83
N SER A 37 5.80 -5.10 2.40
CA SER A 37 6.80 -4.64 3.36
C SER A 37 7.71 -3.57 2.76
N ASP A 38 8.20 -3.79 1.54
CA ASP A 38 9.06 -2.85 0.84
C ASP A 38 8.33 -1.53 0.55
N LEU A 39 7.05 -1.62 0.14
CA LEU A 39 6.24 -0.42 -0.10
C LEU A 39 6.09 0.41 1.16
N GLU A 40 5.84 -0.25 2.30
CA GLU A 40 5.63 0.47 3.56
C GLU A 40 6.91 1.14 4.06
N ARG A 41 8.07 0.63 3.67
CA ARG A 41 9.35 1.24 3.99
C ARG A 41 9.77 2.33 3.01
N GLY A 42 9.00 2.54 1.94
CA GLY A 42 9.36 3.49 0.89
C GLY A 42 10.46 2.99 -0.04
N ALA A 43 10.65 1.67 -0.10
CA ALA A 43 11.73 1.05 -0.86
C ALA A 43 11.32 0.64 -2.28
N ARG A 44 10.10 0.93 -2.70
CA ARG A 44 9.61 0.62 -4.04
C ARG A 44 9.02 1.84 -4.70
N ASN A 45 8.99 1.79 -6.03
CA ASN A 45 8.41 2.85 -6.86
C ASN A 45 7.33 2.22 -7.75
N PRO A 46 6.12 1.99 -7.21
CA PRO A 46 5.06 1.32 -7.96
C PRO A 46 4.53 2.20 -9.09
N THR A 47 4.03 1.56 -10.13
CA THR A 47 3.32 2.27 -11.19
C THR A 47 1.98 2.77 -10.65
N ILE A 48 1.38 3.73 -11.36
CA ILE A 48 0.06 4.24 -10.95
C ILE A 48 -1.01 3.15 -11.02
N ILE A 49 -0.85 2.19 -11.95
CA ILE A 49 -1.78 1.06 -12.03
C ILE A 49 -1.70 0.20 -10.77
N VAL A 50 -0.49 -0.04 -10.28
CA VAL A 50 -0.30 -0.80 -9.04
C VAL A 50 -0.83 -0.02 -7.85
N VAL A 51 -0.62 1.30 -7.81
CA VAL A 51 -1.18 2.15 -6.74
C VAL A 51 -2.70 2.02 -6.70
N GLU A 52 -3.36 2.05 -7.86
CA GLU A 52 -4.80 1.89 -7.92
C GLU A 52 -5.25 0.52 -7.41
N LYS A 53 -4.51 -0.52 -7.76
CA LYS A 53 -4.77 -1.88 -7.28
C LYS A 53 -4.63 -1.97 -5.76
N LEU A 54 -3.59 -1.36 -5.21
CA LEU A 54 -3.37 -1.33 -3.77
C LEU A 54 -4.49 -0.60 -3.04
N ALA A 55 -4.93 0.53 -3.60
CA ALA A 55 -6.04 1.31 -3.04
C ALA A 55 -7.34 0.52 -3.08
N GLY A 56 -7.60 -0.16 -4.20
CA GLY A 56 -8.81 -0.96 -4.36
C GLY A 56 -8.94 -2.04 -3.29
N ALA A 57 -7.84 -2.68 -2.94
CA ALA A 57 -7.83 -3.72 -1.89
C ALA A 57 -8.13 -3.13 -0.52
N LEU A 58 -7.96 -1.83 -0.32
CA LEU A 58 -8.29 -1.13 0.92
C LEU A 58 -9.66 -0.45 0.86
N GLY A 59 -10.31 -0.47 -0.30
CA GLY A 59 -11.60 0.21 -0.46
C GLY A 59 -11.47 1.72 -0.47
N VAL A 60 -10.32 2.26 -0.86
CA VAL A 60 -10.08 3.71 -0.91
C VAL A 60 -9.67 4.13 -2.33
N SER A 61 -9.65 5.42 -2.60
CA SER A 61 -9.17 5.94 -3.87
C SER A 61 -7.64 5.94 -3.90
N ALA A 62 -7.06 5.90 -5.09
CA ALA A 62 -5.62 5.99 -5.24
C ALA A 62 -5.07 7.28 -4.63
N SER A 63 -5.80 8.39 -4.73
CA SER A 63 -5.37 9.65 -4.15
C SER A 63 -5.19 9.58 -2.64
N SER A 64 -5.96 8.73 -1.97
CA SER A 64 -5.84 8.54 -0.51
C SER A 64 -4.46 8.01 -0.11
N LEU A 65 -3.83 7.23 -0.99
CA LEU A 65 -2.50 6.71 -0.73
C LEU A 65 -1.40 7.74 -0.96
N LEU A 66 -1.71 8.81 -1.70
CA LEU A 66 -0.71 9.80 -2.10
C LEU A 66 -0.81 11.13 -1.35
N GLU A 67 -1.75 11.25 -0.44
CA GLU A 67 -1.98 12.47 0.35
C GLU A 67 -0.88 12.80 1.34
#